data_c89c7aaf294a8220843e62f577994edd
#
_entry.id   c89c7aaf294a8220843e62f577994edd
#
_cell.length_a   1.000
_cell.length_b   1.000
_cell.length_c   1.000
_cell.angle_alpha   90.00
_cell.angle_beta   90.00
_cell.angle_gamma   90.00
#
_symmetry.space_group_name_H-M   'P 1'
#
loop_
_entity.id
_entity.type
_entity.pdbx_description
1 polymer ?
#
loop_
_entity_poly.entity_id
_entity_poly.type
_entity_poly.pdbx_seq_one_letter_code
_entity_poly.pdbx_strand_id
1 'polypeptide(L)'
;FSLTPEPLSPWIVEVRDNREQILDVPILAHEDVEFVQVTVGEHGEDWEVNEIEIYAKGFAEQATYISNILDFGQPMAWGNLRWAGRQDPKAQVLIQSRSGQDDDPDLFWRFTGRGDEKTPVSRTDYTKLAVGEKAGIGYDHANWTFWSSPYAFADSSGTPVVSLSPRRYLQLRVDFLPQDDDGGQVDFLEVRASPPVATQLVGEVWPVEATVGQPQQFTYVLRPTIGVDSGGFDRLEVITTAQLGPVTQVRIGDEPVDYAVEAAELHRVVVSIPRLTAQDSGALVEVIFEAEVLRYGSAFSMRVWDSAQPLEVPQSVQEGDATPAYEDNRVWVATKVEHQDVLQIEEGPAVLTPNGDAHNDVVGLGYSLVELTSPSWVVVAVWDLSGRRVRQVYEGLDDVGIYERVWDGRDESGRLVPPGLYLYRVSVDTDRQTVEVVKPLHVAY
;
A
#
# COMPACT_ATOMS: atom_id res chain seq x y z
N PHE A 1 42.64 7.66 25.98
CA PHE A 1 43.62 7.18 25.01
C PHE A 1 43.74 8.25 23.94
N SER A 2 44.81 9.07 24.00
CA SER A 2 45.16 10.03 22.96
C SER A 2 45.99 9.33 21.93
N LEU A 3 45.38 8.97 20.84
CA LEU A 3 46.07 8.77 19.57
C LEU A 3 45.95 10.11 18.85
N THR A 4 46.98 10.93 18.88
CA THR A 4 47.13 12.00 17.93
C THR A 4 47.44 11.34 16.58
N PRO A 5 46.54 11.37 15.61
CA PRO A 5 46.90 11.01 14.25
C PRO A 5 48.01 11.97 13.80
N GLU A 6 49.04 11.48 13.12
CA GLU A 6 49.95 12.36 12.44
C GLU A 6 49.16 13.27 11.50
N PRO A 7 49.54 14.57 11.42
CA PRO A 7 48.82 15.50 10.57
C PRO A 7 48.83 14.97 9.13
N LEU A 8 47.65 14.80 8.58
CA LEU A 8 47.49 14.51 7.16
C LEU A 8 48.17 15.63 6.37
N SER A 9 49.27 15.33 5.72
CA SER A 9 50.04 16.32 4.95
C SER A 9 49.79 16.09 3.46
N PRO A 10 49.56 17.14 2.69
CA PRO A 10 49.61 18.56 3.02
C PRO A 10 48.28 19.13 3.53
N TRP A 11 48.38 20.19 4.35
CA TRP A 11 47.23 21.04 4.69
C TRP A 11 46.57 21.57 3.42
N ILE A 12 45.27 21.43 3.29
CA ILE A 12 44.51 21.91 2.16
C ILE A 12 44.33 23.42 2.25
N VAL A 13 44.07 23.93 3.46
CA VAL A 13 43.91 25.36 3.75
C VAL A 13 44.55 25.67 5.09
N GLU A 14 45.31 26.79 5.14
CA GLU A 14 45.89 27.39 6.36
C GLU A 14 45.38 28.82 6.47
N VAL A 15 44.65 29.14 7.55
CA VAL A 15 44.19 30.49 7.83
C VAL A 15 44.99 31.06 8.99
N ARG A 16 45.69 32.20 8.78
CA ARG A 16 46.46 32.91 9.78
C ARG A 16 45.74 34.17 10.21
N ASP A 17 45.88 34.50 11.51
CA ASP A 17 45.31 35.72 12.11
C ASP A 17 43.78 35.86 11.89
N ASN A 18 43.04 34.77 12.04
CA ASN A 18 41.58 34.80 11.91
C ASN A 18 40.97 35.72 12.99
N ARG A 19 40.18 36.72 12.55
CA ARG A 19 39.41 37.63 13.37
C ARG A 19 37.92 37.58 13.10
N GLU A 20 37.50 36.68 12.22
CA GLU A 20 36.12 36.54 11.81
C GLU A 20 35.39 35.57 12.73
N GLN A 21 34.13 35.86 13.03
CA GLN A 21 33.25 35.01 13.81
C GLN A 21 32.76 33.81 13.00
N ILE A 22 32.64 33.96 11.69
CA ILE A 22 32.29 32.93 10.75
C ILE A 22 33.40 32.85 9.70
N LEU A 23 34.02 31.69 9.61
CA LEU A 23 35.09 31.44 8.67
C LEU A 23 34.58 30.43 7.62
N ASP A 24 34.36 30.93 6.38
CA ASP A 24 34.02 30.08 5.26
C ASP A 24 35.29 29.69 4.49
N VAL A 25 35.58 28.40 4.46
CA VAL A 25 36.78 27.85 3.86
C VAL A 25 36.42 27.00 2.66
N PRO A 26 36.55 27.53 1.42
CA PRO A 26 36.28 26.73 0.24
C PRO A 26 37.35 25.65 0.05
N ILE A 27 36.95 24.39 0.14
CA ILE A 27 37.81 23.24 -0.13
C ILE A 27 37.71 22.97 -1.65
N LEU A 28 38.75 23.39 -2.38
CA LEU A 28 38.83 23.21 -3.84
C LEU A 28 39.35 21.82 -4.25
N ALA A 29 39.38 20.88 -3.32
CA ALA A 29 39.81 19.52 -3.63
C ALA A 29 38.80 18.80 -4.53
N HIS A 30 39.29 18.06 -5.48
CA HIS A 30 38.55 17.54 -6.64
C HIS A 30 38.09 16.11 -6.48
N GLU A 31 38.26 15.52 -5.30
CA GLU A 31 38.03 14.07 -5.09
C GLU A 31 37.32 13.87 -3.76
N ASP A 32 36.80 12.67 -3.55
CA ASP A 32 36.05 12.29 -2.36
C ASP A 32 36.82 12.61 -1.08
N VAL A 33 36.19 13.41 -0.21
CA VAL A 33 36.76 13.78 1.08
C VAL A 33 36.19 12.85 2.14
N GLU A 34 37.01 11.95 2.65
CA GLU A 34 36.62 10.99 3.68
C GLU A 34 36.74 11.59 5.09
N PHE A 35 37.72 12.46 5.31
CA PHE A 35 37.97 13.08 6.61
C PHE A 35 38.26 14.57 6.49
N VAL A 36 37.68 15.34 7.40
CA VAL A 36 38.03 16.75 7.60
C VAL A 36 38.64 16.89 8.99
N GLN A 37 39.91 17.30 9.03
CA GLN A 37 40.61 17.58 10.27
C GLN A 37 40.83 19.09 10.42
N VAL A 38 40.33 19.69 11.49
CA VAL A 38 40.59 21.06 11.88
C VAL A 38 41.62 21.05 13.02
N THR A 39 42.74 21.71 12.80
CA THR A 39 43.79 21.83 13.82
C THR A 39 44.07 23.29 14.07
N VAL A 40 44.16 23.64 15.32
CA VAL A 40 44.55 24.99 15.73
C VAL A 40 45.99 25.01 16.21
N GLY A 41 46.73 25.97 15.72
CA GLY A 41 48.12 26.13 16.09
C GLY A 41 48.29 26.57 17.55
N GLU A 42 49.49 26.39 18.12
CA GLU A 42 49.81 26.82 19.47
C GLU A 42 49.83 28.36 19.55
N HIS A 43 48.81 28.96 20.16
CA HIS A 43 48.77 30.38 20.43
C HIS A 43 48.14 30.64 21.77
N GLY A 44 48.67 31.65 22.50
CA GLY A 44 48.41 31.91 23.87
C GLY A 44 47.14 32.70 24.22
N GLU A 45 46.13 32.67 23.38
CA GLU A 45 44.81 33.25 23.65
C GLU A 45 43.74 32.16 23.59
N ASP A 46 42.74 32.28 24.48
CA ASP A 46 41.59 31.39 24.49
C ASP A 46 40.76 31.56 23.21
N TRP A 47 40.48 30.48 22.53
CA TRP A 47 39.61 30.43 21.34
C TRP A 47 38.63 29.27 21.47
N GLU A 48 37.50 29.40 20.86
CA GLU A 48 36.40 28.44 20.90
C GLU A 48 35.85 28.22 19.51
N VAL A 49 35.57 26.96 19.17
CA VAL A 49 34.80 26.59 17.97
C VAL A 49 33.44 26.16 18.46
N ASN A 50 32.42 26.95 18.16
CA ASN A 50 31.06 26.66 18.56
C ASN A 50 30.41 25.67 17.65
N GLU A 51 30.73 25.71 16.32
CA GLU A 51 30.08 24.86 15.31
C GLU A 51 31.03 24.70 14.13
N ILE A 52 30.97 23.52 13.49
CA ILE A 52 31.62 23.24 12.23
C ILE A 52 30.57 22.68 11.28
N GLU A 53 30.29 23.38 10.19
CA GLU A 53 29.43 22.96 9.14
C GLU A 53 30.25 22.55 7.92
N ILE A 54 29.91 21.41 7.30
CA ILE A 54 30.59 20.89 6.11
C ILE A 54 29.57 20.81 4.99
N TYR A 55 29.82 21.55 3.93
CA TYR A 55 28.98 21.57 2.73
C TYR A 55 29.70 20.80 1.61
N ALA A 56 29.02 19.82 1.03
CA ALA A 56 29.51 19.06 -0.12
C ALA A 56 28.50 19.04 -1.26
N LYS A 57 28.96 18.71 -2.46
CA LYS A 57 28.06 18.35 -3.57
C LYS A 57 27.75 16.86 -3.47
N GLY A 58 26.52 16.51 -3.81
CA GLY A 58 26.04 15.13 -3.75
C GLY A 58 25.16 14.88 -2.52
N PHE A 59 24.98 13.61 -2.20
CA PHE A 59 24.09 13.16 -1.14
C PHE A 59 24.87 12.31 -0.13
N ALA A 60 24.45 12.31 1.14
CA ALA A 60 24.93 11.33 2.11
C ALA A 60 24.48 9.93 1.66
N GLU A 61 25.28 8.88 1.94
CA GLU A 61 24.94 7.49 1.57
C GLU A 61 23.53 7.07 2.01
N GLN A 62 23.09 7.59 3.14
CA GLN A 62 21.73 7.43 3.65
C GLN A 62 21.41 8.61 4.56
N ALA A 63 20.18 9.12 4.47
CA ALA A 63 19.63 10.06 5.42
C ALA A 63 18.24 9.61 5.87
N THR A 64 17.96 9.76 7.16
CA THR A 64 16.65 9.43 7.74
C THR A 64 16.09 10.66 8.44
N TYR A 65 14.88 11.06 8.06
CA TYR A 65 14.07 12.01 8.79
C TYR A 65 13.00 11.26 9.59
N ILE A 66 12.90 11.55 10.88
CA ILE A 66 11.79 11.07 11.72
C ILE A 66 11.13 12.31 12.31
N SER A 67 9.82 12.45 12.09
CA SER A 67 9.06 13.56 12.65
C SER A 67 9.03 13.50 14.18
N ASN A 68 8.72 14.63 14.81
CA ASN A 68 8.21 14.57 16.18
C ASN A 68 6.96 13.68 16.23
N ILE A 69 6.66 13.16 17.41
CA ILE A 69 5.39 12.47 17.64
C ILE A 69 4.29 13.52 17.59
N LEU A 70 3.38 13.36 16.61
CA LEU A 70 2.25 14.25 16.41
C LEU A 70 1.15 13.85 17.39
N ASP A 71 0.86 14.68 18.38
CA ASP A 71 -0.22 14.50 19.35
C ASP A 71 -1.47 15.26 18.88
N PHE A 72 -2.54 14.55 18.58
CA PHE A 72 -3.82 15.14 18.15
C PHE A 72 -4.76 15.45 19.33
N GLY A 73 -4.33 15.22 20.57
CA GLY A 73 -5.09 15.48 21.78
C GLY A 73 -6.18 14.45 22.09
N GLN A 74 -6.68 13.73 21.07
CA GLN A 74 -7.68 12.66 21.16
C GLN A 74 -7.43 11.63 20.05
N PRO A 75 -8.01 10.42 20.14
CA PRO A 75 -7.97 9.46 19.04
C PRO A 75 -8.58 10.04 17.76
N MET A 76 -7.90 9.88 16.63
CA MET A 76 -8.32 10.37 15.32
C MET A 76 -8.36 9.22 14.32
N ALA A 77 -9.28 9.28 13.39
CA ALA A 77 -9.28 8.49 12.17
C ALA A 77 -8.29 9.10 11.16
N TRP A 78 -7.44 8.27 10.57
CA TRP A 78 -6.46 8.68 9.56
C TRP A 78 -7.09 8.64 8.17
N GLY A 79 -6.89 9.70 7.41
CA GLY A 79 -7.24 9.78 6.01
C GLY A 79 -6.02 9.55 5.12
N ASN A 80 -5.84 10.44 4.14
CA ASN A 80 -4.75 10.35 3.21
C ASN A 80 -3.50 11.09 3.72
N LEU A 81 -2.34 10.49 3.44
CA LEU A 81 -1.03 11.10 3.49
C LEU A 81 -0.70 11.67 2.11
N ARG A 82 -0.31 12.93 2.05
CA ARG A 82 0.15 13.63 0.85
C ARG A 82 1.55 14.18 1.08
N TRP A 83 2.30 14.31 -0.01
CA TRP A 83 3.61 14.95 0.03
C TRP A 83 3.90 15.67 -1.29
N ALA A 84 4.85 16.59 -1.25
CA ALA A 84 5.52 17.09 -2.42
C ALA A 84 7.01 16.83 -2.30
N GLY A 85 7.66 16.60 -3.42
CA GLY A 85 9.08 16.31 -3.46
C GLY A 85 9.53 15.80 -4.82
N ARG A 86 10.78 15.38 -4.86
CA ARG A 86 11.42 14.83 -6.05
C ARG A 86 12.18 13.56 -5.67
N GLN A 87 12.13 12.58 -6.55
CA GLN A 87 12.95 11.38 -6.51
C GLN A 87 13.58 11.20 -7.89
N ASP A 88 14.91 11.21 -7.94
CA ASP A 88 15.65 10.94 -9.16
C ASP A 88 15.60 9.44 -9.50
N PRO A 89 15.80 9.03 -10.77
CA PRO A 89 15.47 7.67 -11.24
C PRO A 89 16.16 6.52 -10.51
N LYS A 90 17.39 6.70 -10.02
CA LYS A 90 18.13 5.67 -9.31
C LYS A 90 17.98 5.76 -7.79
N ALA A 91 17.57 6.91 -7.27
CA ALA A 91 17.38 7.11 -5.84
C ALA A 91 16.05 6.49 -5.35
N GLN A 92 15.97 6.20 -4.05
CA GLN A 92 14.73 5.82 -3.39
C GLN A 92 14.40 6.76 -2.23
N VAL A 93 13.14 7.16 -2.13
CA VAL A 93 12.60 7.91 -1.00
C VAL A 93 11.48 7.07 -0.40
N LEU A 94 11.71 6.56 0.81
CA LEU A 94 10.79 5.63 1.48
C LEU A 94 10.05 6.40 2.58
N ILE A 95 8.78 6.63 2.39
CA ILE A 95 7.90 7.30 3.36
C ILE A 95 7.13 6.23 4.11
N GLN A 96 7.12 6.31 5.45
CA GLN A 96 6.45 5.34 6.32
C GLN A 96 5.71 6.08 7.44
N SER A 97 4.72 5.44 8.02
CA SER A 97 3.98 5.93 9.19
C SER A 97 3.93 4.88 10.29
N ARG A 98 3.75 5.33 11.53
CA ARG A 98 3.34 4.50 12.66
C ARG A 98 2.42 5.28 13.58
N SER A 99 1.56 4.60 14.32
CA SER A 99 0.60 5.23 15.21
C SER A 99 0.63 4.61 16.61
N GLY A 100 0.28 5.43 17.61
CA GLY A 100 0.35 5.06 19.00
C GLY A 100 -0.85 5.50 19.85
N GLN A 101 -1.02 4.84 20.99
CA GLN A 101 -2.03 5.19 22.00
C GLN A 101 -1.47 6.10 23.07
N ASP A 102 -0.16 6.07 23.31
CA ASP A 102 0.59 6.92 24.23
C ASP A 102 1.68 7.72 23.51
N ASP A 103 2.37 8.57 24.24
CA ASP A 103 3.31 9.58 23.74
C ASP A 103 4.74 9.06 23.52
N ASP A 104 5.02 7.77 23.77
CA ASP A 104 6.38 7.24 23.64
C ASP A 104 6.39 5.82 23.06
N PRO A 105 6.95 5.60 21.85
CA PRO A 105 7.07 4.26 21.27
C PRO A 105 8.13 3.37 21.95
N ASP A 106 8.88 3.92 22.91
CA ASP A 106 9.98 3.23 23.58
C ASP A 106 9.63 2.89 25.03
N LEU A 107 9.93 1.65 25.43
CA LEU A 107 9.87 1.19 26.81
C LEU A 107 11.26 1.23 27.43
N PHE A 108 11.40 1.96 28.54
CA PHE A 108 12.64 2.13 29.27
C PHE A 108 12.65 1.21 30.50
N TRP A 109 13.75 0.48 30.68
CA TRP A 109 13.88 -0.51 31.74
C TRP A 109 15.06 -0.18 32.64
N ARG A 110 14.85 -0.34 33.95
CA ARG A 110 15.94 -0.30 34.93
C ARG A 110 16.08 -1.63 35.64
N PHE A 111 17.31 -1.99 36.05
CA PHE A 111 17.55 -3.14 36.90
C PHE A 111 17.03 -2.88 38.32
N THR A 112 16.37 -3.87 38.94
CA THR A 112 15.86 -3.77 40.32
C THR A 112 16.95 -4.04 41.37
N GLY A 113 18.16 -4.42 40.94
CA GLY A 113 19.26 -4.84 41.81
C GLY A 113 19.15 -6.30 42.27
N ARG A 114 18.22 -7.07 41.78
CA ARG A 114 18.03 -8.50 42.08
C ARG A 114 18.27 -9.34 40.84
N GLY A 115 19.57 -9.60 40.54
CA GLY A 115 19.93 -10.33 39.30
C GLY A 115 19.52 -9.58 38.04
N ASP A 116 18.95 -10.31 37.07
CA ASP A 116 18.51 -9.75 35.79
C ASP A 116 17.07 -9.19 35.80
N GLU A 117 16.47 -9.08 37.01
CA GLU A 117 15.13 -8.54 37.15
C GLU A 117 15.09 -7.06 36.80
N LYS A 118 14.15 -6.68 35.92
CA LYS A 118 13.99 -5.31 35.44
C LYS A 118 12.56 -4.82 35.62
N THR A 119 12.41 -3.50 35.79
CA THR A 119 11.11 -2.81 35.93
C THR A 119 11.04 -1.65 34.94
N PRO A 120 9.85 -1.33 34.34
CA PRO A 120 9.70 -0.20 33.47
C PRO A 120 9.84 1.12 34.26
N VAL A 121 10.37 2.14 33.59
CA VAL A 121 10.51 3.49 34.13
C VAL A 121 10.19 4.51 33.03
N SER A 122 9.89 5.76 33.40
CA SER A 122 9.69 6.82 32.43
C SER A 122 10.98 7.16 31.68
N ARG A 123 10.89 7.73 30.47
CA ARG A 123 12.04 8.27 29.72
C ARG A 123 12.84 9.26 30.59
N THR A 124 12.13 10.14 31.29
CA THR A 124 12.75 11.16 32.17
C THR A 124 13.54 10.53 33.31
N ASP A 125 13.02 9.44 33.92
CA ASP A 125 13.76 8.77 35.00
C ASP A 125 14.91 7.95 34.44
N TYR A 126 14.73 7.29 33.30
CA TYR A 126 15.80 6.54 32.64
C TYR A 126 17.02 7.39 32.29
N THR A 127 16.82 8.65 31.87
CA THR A 127 17.95 9.56 31.58
C THR A 127 18.79 9.87 32.80
N LYS A 128 18.20 9.85 33.99
CA LYS A 128 18.87 10.15 35.28
C LYS A 128 19.59 8.93 35.88
N LEU A 129 19.32 7.71 35.36
CA LEU A 129 19.94 6.50 35.88
C LEU A 129 21.42 6.42 35.52
N ALA A 130 22.21 5.88 36.45
CA ALA A 130 23.59 5.51 36.19
C ALA A 130 23.66 4.40 35.12
N VAL A 131 24.78 4.30 34.41
CA VAL A 131 24.94 3.33 33.29
C VAL A 131 24.65 1.90 33.74
N GLY A 132 25.11 1.50 34.94
CA GLY A 132 24.87 0.16 35.50
C GLY A 132 23.43 -0.12 35.95
N GLU A 133 22.57 0.89 36.05
CA GLU A 133 21.17 0.75 36.45
C GLU A 133 20.26 0.63 35.21
N LYS A 134 20.74 1.01 34.03
CA LYS A 134 20.00 0.96 32.76
C LYS A 134 19.92 -0.46 32.23
N ALA A 135 18.70 -1.02 32.17
CA ALA A 135 18.45 -2.37 31.70
C ALA A 135 18.03 -2.44 30.23
N GLY A 136 18.20 -1.33 29.49
CA GLY A 136 17.93 -1.25 28.05
C GLY A 136 16.65 -0.51 27.70
N ILE A 137 16.47 -0.35 26.40
CA ILE A 137 15.28 0.27 25.77
C ILE A 137 14.67 -0.78 24.88
N GLY A 138 13.36 -0.94 24.96
CA GLY A 138 12.59 -1.82 24.10
C GLY A 138 11.53 -1.04 23.33
N TYR A 139 10.93 -1.66 22.34
CA TYR A 139 9.82 -1.09 21.60
C TYR A 139 8.49 -1.41 22.29
N ASP A 140 7.58 -0.44 22.37
CA ASP A 140 6.25 -0.64 22.97
C ASP A 140 5.25 -1.23 21.94
N HIS A 141 5.30 -2.54 21.78
CA HIS A 141 4.38 -3.27 20.91
C HIS A 141 2.91 -3.23 21.37
N ALA A 142 2.65 -2.92 22.63
CA ALA A 142 1.29 -2.91 23.16
C ALA A 142 0.54 -1.65 22.72
N ASN A 143 1.24 -0.52 22.67
CA ASN A 143 0.64 0.78 22.40
C ASN A 143 1.00 1.36 21.03
N TRP A 144 2.09 0.90 20.40
CA TRP A 144 2.56 1.41 19.11
C TRP A 144 2.62 0.34 18.03
N THR A 145 2.20 0.72 16.81
CA THR A 145 2.40 -0.11 15.62
C THR A 145 3.86 -0.03 15.16
N PHE A 146 4.33 -1.07 14.48
CA PHE A 146 5.57 -0.95 13.70
C PHE A 146 5.43 0.12 12.60
N TRP A 147 6.56 0.51 12.03
CA TRP A 147 6.56 1.29 10.80
C TRP A 147 5.81 0.53 9.70
N SER A 148 4.97 1.22 8.97
CA SER A 148 4.25 0.67 7.83
C SER A 148 5.19 0.18 6.74
N SER A 149 4.67 -0.58 5.77
CA SER A 149 5.34 -0.67 4.47
C SER A 149 5.50 0.72 3.87
N PRO A 150 6.56 0.98 3.08
CA PRO A 150 6.75 2.26 2.43
C PRO A 150 5.57 2.58 1.48
N TYR A 151 5.14 3.84 1.50
CA TYR A 151 4.21 4.37 0.50
C TYR A 151 4.95 4.55 -0.83
N ALA A 152 4.29 4.23 -1.94
CA ALA A 152 4.87 4.44 -3.27
C ALA A 152 5.03 5.94 -3.53
N PHE A 153 6.27 6.40 -3.78
CA PHE A 153 6.55 7.84 -3.90
C PHE A 153 5.75 8.53 -5.02
N ALA A 154 5.37 7.78 -6.06
CA ALA A 154 4.52 8.27 -7.15
C ALA A 154 3.10 8.65 -6.71
N ASP A 155 2.60 8.10 -5.59
CA ASP A 155 1.24 8.33 -5.08
C ASP A 155 1.13 9.60 -4.22
N SER A 156 1.95 10.60 -4.51
CA SER A 156 2.09 11.84 -3.75
C SER A 156 0.81 12.69 -3.63
N SER A 157 -0.14 12.50 -4.55
CA SER A 157 -1.43 13.22 -4.55
C SER A 157 -2.35 12.83 -3.40
N GLY A 158 -2.11 11.70 -2.76
CA GLY A 158 -2.81 11.23 -1.57
C GLY A 158 -3.02 9.73 -1.56
N THR A 159 -2.40 9.07 -0.59
CA THR A 159 -2.56 7.63 -0.32
C THR A 159 -3.12 7.41 1.09
N PRO A 160 -4.00 6.44 1.31
CA PRO A 160 -4.53 6.15 2.64
C PRO A 160 -3.43 5.83 3.64
N VAL A 161 -3.48 6.42 4.84
CA VAL A 161 -2.59 6.04 5.95
C VAL A 161 -2.93 4.63 6.40
N VAL A 162 -1.97 3.71 6.31
CA VAL A 162 -2.17 2.28 6.65
C VAL A 162 -1.90 1.94 8.12
N SER A 163 -1.37 2.89 8.91
CA SER A 163 -1.20 2.71 10.36
C SER A 163 -2.54 2.58 11.06
N LEU A 164 -2.59 1.82 12.14
CA LEU A 164 -3.85 1.56 12.89
C LEU A 164 -4.56 2.85 13.28
N SER A 165 -5.88 2.85 13.17
CA SER A 165 -6.79 3.97 13.40
C SER A 165 -8.09 3.44 14.05
N PRO A 166 -8.73 4.16 15.00
CA PRO A 166 -8.31 5.47 15.52
C PRO A 166 -7.18 5.38 16.54
N ARG A 167 -6.28 6.37 16.52
CA ARG A 167 -5.17 6.53 17.46
C ARG A 167 -4.93 8.02 17.75
N ARG A 168 -4.36 8.33 18.92
CA ARG A 168 -4.07 9.72 19.29
C ARG A 168 -2.76 10.22 18.71
N TYR A 169 -1.78 9.35 18.56
CA TYR A 169 -0.43 9.70 18.17
C TYR A 169 -0.06 9.13 16.81
N LEU A 170 0.63 9.93 16.01
CA LEU A 170 1.16 9.53 14.71
C LEU A 170 2.61 9.98 14.59
N GLN A 171 3.44 9.19 13.92
CA GLN A 171 4.80 9.56 13.58
C GLN A 171 5.12 9.15 12.15
N LEU A 172 5.85 10.01 11.45
CA LEU A 172 6.24 9.81 10.06
C LEU A 172 7.75 9.63 9.98
N ARG A 173 8.20 8.81 9.04
CA ARG A 173 9.60 8.58 8.72
C ARG A 173 9.81 8.71 7.22
N VAL A 174 10.93 9.31 6.83
CA VAL A 174 11.40 9.36 5.46
C VAL A 174 12.84 8.90 5.43
N ASP A 175 13.12 7.85 4.69
CA ASP A 175 14.47 7.39 4.40
C ASP A 175 14.84 7.83 2.97
N PHE A 176 15.96 8.50 2.84
CA PHE A 176 16.56 8.89 1.57
C PHE A 176 17.72 7.95 1.28
N LEU A 177 17.62 7.23 0.18
CA LEU A 177 18.62 6.27 -0.31
C LEU A 177 19.10 6.74 -1.70
N PRO A 178 20.05 7.67 -1.74
CA PRO A 178 20.61 8.14 -3.01
C PRO A 178 21.48 7.05 -3.65
N GLN A 179 21.67 7.17 -4.95
CA GLN A 179 22.57 6.32 -5.70
C GLN A 179 23.33 7.15 -6.74
N ASP A 180 24.65 7.08 -6.74
CA ASP A 180 25.54 7.92 -7.57
C ASP A 180 25.21 9.41 -7.32
N ASP A 181 24.88 10.16 -8.36
CA ASP A 181 24.49 11.58 -8.31
C ASP A 181 22.96 11.79 -8.18
N ASP A 182 22.18 10.68 -8.14
CA ASP A 182 20.73 10.73 -8.03
C ASP A 182 20.30 10.74 -6.55
N GLY A 183 19.41 11.65 -6.19
CA GLY A 183 18.91 11.81 -4.83
C GLY A 183 17.43 12.06 -4.75
N GLY A 184 16.95 12.37 -3.56
CA GLY A 184 15.55 12.67 -3.30
C GLY A 184 15.39 13.89 -2.40
N GLN A 185 14.22 14.51 -2.49
CA GLN A 185 13.81 15.63 -1.67
C GLN A 185 12.33 15.48 -1.31
N VAL A 186 11.97 15.82 -0.08
CA VAL A 186 10.58 15.94 0.36
C VAL A 186 10.42 17.36 0.92
N ASP A 187 9.47 18.11 0.35
CA ASP A 187 9.23 19.51 0.72
C ASP A 187 8.25 19.60 1.88
N PHE A 188 7.22 18.74 1.89
CA PHE A 188 6.28 18.62 2.99
C PHE A 188 5.64 17.22 3.05
N LEU A 189 5.09 16.90 4.21
CA LEU A 189 4.19 15.77 4.48
C LEU A 189 2.92 16.33 5.12
N GLU A 190 1.75 15.96 4.59
CA GLU A 190 0.44 16.38 5.09
C GLU A 190 -0.43 15.17 5.37
N VAL A 191 -0.97 15.05 6.57
CA VAL A 191 -1.93 14.00 6.95
C VAL A 191 -3.28 14.62 7.21
N ARG A 192 -4.32 14.06 6.58
CA ARG A 192 -5.71 14.36 6.93
C ARG A 192 -6.15 13.46 8.07
N ALA A 193 -6.83 14.02 9.05
CA ALA A 193 -7.36 13.30 10.18
C ALA A 193 -8.69 13.94 10.62
N SER A 194 -9.61 13.15 11.15
CA SER A 194 -10.86 13.62 11.75
C SER A 194 -11.22 12.81 13.00
N PRO A 195 -12.09 13.33 13.87
CA PRO A 195 -12.66 12.52 14.95
C PRO A 195 -13.27 11.23 14.38
N PRO A 196 -13.15 10.10 15.08
CA PRO A 196 -13.67 8.83 14.59
C PRO A 196 -15.21 8.78 14.74
N VAL A 197 -15.88 8.17 13.76
CA VAL A 197 -17.34 7.93 13.80
C VAL A 197 -17.71 6.83 14.80
N ALA A 198 -16.77 5.97 15.16
CA ALA A 198 -16.89 4.93 16.19
C ALA A 198 -15.56 4.77 16.93
N THR A 199 -15.61 4.43 18.22
CA THR A 199 -14.42 4.17 19.05
C THR A 199 -13.65 2.93 18.57
N GLN A 200 -14.37 1.93 18.04
CA GLN A 200 -13.80 0.73 17.48
C GLN A 200 -14.72 0.17 16.38
N LEU A 201 -14.11 -0.36 15.34
CA LEU A 201 -14.76 -1.07 14.24
C LEU A 201 -13.99 -2.35 14.01
N VAL A 202 -14.62 -3.49 14.25
CA VAL A 202 -14.01 -4.82 14.03
C VAL A 202 -14.81 -5.53 12.96
N GLY A 203 -14.11 -6.15 12.00
CA GLY A 203 -14.75 -6.82 10.89
C GLY A 203 -14.06 -8.10 10.45
N GLU A 204 -14.85 -8.97 9.85
CA GLU A 204 -14.43 -10.23 9.25
C GLU A 204 -15.29 -10.55 8.04
N VAL A 205 -14.81 -11.45 7.19
CA VAL A 205 -15.51 -11.89 5.99
C VAL A 205 -15.72 -13.40 6.00
N TRP A 206 -16.87 -13.86 5.53
CA TRP A 206 -17.19 -15.27 5.38
C TRP A 206 -17.86 -15.55 4.03
N PRO A 207 -17.53 -16.69 3.35
CA PRO A 207 -16.50 -17.65 3.71
C PRO A 207 -15.07 -17.14 3.44
N VAL A 208 -14.08 -17.72 4.10
CA VAL A 208 -12.65 -17.38 3.97
C VAL A 208 -11.95 -18.16 2.85
N GLU A 209 -12.67 -19.04 2.18
CA GLU A 209 -12.19 -19.79 1.01
C GLU A 209 -13.16 -19.64 -0.14
N ALA A 210 -12.64 -19.51 -1.35
CA ALA A 210 -13.40 -19.40 -2.59
C ALA A 210 -12.88 -20.36 -3.66
N THR A 211 -13.75 -20.72 -4.60
CA THR A 211 -13.35 -21.34 -5.86
C THR A 211 -12.94 -20.23 -6.83
N VAL A 212 -11.74 -20.32 -7.38
CA VAL A 212 -11.20 -19.29 -8.28
C VAL A 212 -12.09 -19.17 -9.53
N GLY A 213 -12.35 -17.93 -9.96
CA GLY A 213 -13.10 -17.64 -11.19
C GLY A 213 -14.58 -18.05 -11.13
N GLN A 214 -15.15 -18.18 -9.93
CA GLN A 214 -16.57 -18.51 -9.77
C GLN A 214 -17.28 -17.48 -8.89
N PRO A 215 -18.40 -16.90 -9.32
CA PRO A 215 -19.22 -16.05 -8.47
C PRO A 215 -19.68 -16.82 -7.23
N GLN A 216 -19.45 -16.22 -6.06
CA GLN A 216 -19.79 -16.80 -4.76
C GLN A 216 -20.33 -15.73 -3.84
N GLN A 217 -21.26 -16.09 -2.95
CA GLN A 217 -21.78 -15.16 -1.96
C GLN A 217 -20.81 -15.05 -0.77
N PHE A 218 -20.59 -13.80 -0.36
CA PHE A 218 -19.82 -13.43 0.83
C PHE A 218 -20.66 -12.60 1.76
N THR A 219 -20.35 -12.69 3.05
CA THR A 219 -20.89 -11.83 4.10
C THR A 219 -19.73 -11.10 4.76
N TYR A 220 -19.72 -9.78 4.68
CA TYR A 220 -18.85 -8.97 5.50
C TYR A 220 -19.60 -8.62 6.80
N VAL A 221 -19.05 -9.01 7.93
CA VAL A 221 -19.60 -8.73 9.25
C VAL A 221 -18.79 -7.61 9.91
N LEU A 222 -19.47 -6.59 10.39
CA LEU A 222 -18.90 -5.47 11.11
C LEU A 222 -19.54 -5.38 12.50
N ARG A 223 -18.73 -5.31 13.55
CA ARG A 223 -19.14 -4.97 14.91
C ARG A 223 -18.62 -3.57 15.27
N PRO A 224 -19.49 -2.56 15.33
CA PRO A 224 -19.12 -1.23 15.77
C PRO A 224 -19.22 -1.09 17.29
N THR A 225 -18.26 -0.38 17.89
CA THR A 225 -18.39 0.20 19.24
C THR A 225 -18.50 1.71 19.05
N ILE A 226 -19.69 2.26 19.27
CA ILE A 226 -19.99 3.67 19.05
C ILE A 226 -20.15 4.34 20.42
N GLY A 227 -19.23 5.28 20.73
CA GLY A 227 -19.30 6.06 21.96
C GLY A 227 -20.42 7.13 21.91
N VAL A 228 -20.82 7.62 23.06
CA VAL A 228 -21.85 8.68 23.16
C VAL A 228 -21.43 9.98 22.50
N ASP A 229 -20.12 10.24 22.44
CA ASP A 229 -19.53 11.41 21.81
C ASP A 229 -19.10 11.17 20.35
N SER A 230 -19.33 9.96 19.83
CA SER A 230 -19.02 9.61 18.44
C SER A 230 -20.19 9.98 17.52
N GLY A 231 -19.88 10.45 16.31
CA GLY A 231 -20.88 10.88 15.33
C GLY A 231 -21.78 9.75 14.82
N GLY A 232 -21.32 8.50 14.89
CA GLY A 232 -21.97 7.39 14.20
C GLY A 232 -21.76 7.44 12.69
N PHE A 233 -22.39 6.53 11.94
CA PHE A 233 -22.20 6.44 10.48
C PHE A 233 -23.43 5.87 9.78
N ASP A 234 -23.52 6.14 8.48
CA ASP A 234 -24.61 5.68 7.61
C ASP A 234 -24.10 5.24 6.22
N ARG A 235 -22.79 5.19 6.01
CA ARG A 235 -22.17 4.73 4.78
C ARG A 235 -21.14 3.65 5.06
N LEU A 236 -21.20 2.62 4.22
CA LEU A 236 -20.28 1.49 4.20
C LEU A 236 -19.65 1.41 2.82
N GLU A 237 -18.35 1.25 2.76
CA GLU A 237 -17.62 1.05 1.51
C GLU A 237 -16.81 -0.22 1.62
N VAL A 238 -17.01 -1.15 0.70
CA VAL A 238 -16.17 -2.35 0.54
C VAL A 238 -15.25 -2.14 -0.66
N ILE A 239 -13.96 -2.35 -0.43
CA ILE A 239 -12.91 -2.29 -1.45
C ILE A 239 -12.19 -3.64 -1.44
N THR A 240 -11.99 -4.22 -2.62
CA THR A 240 -11.34 -5.53 -2.75
C THR A 240 -10.58 -5.65 -4.06
N THR A 241 -9.68 -6.64 -4.14
CA THR A 241 -9.04 -7.06 -5.39
C THR A 241 -9.86 -8.12 -6.15
N ALA A 242 -10.93 -8.66 -5.54
CA ALA A 242 -11.91 -9.51 -6.20
C ALA A 242 -12.84 -8.68 -7.10
N GLN A 243 -13.53 -9.30 -8.03
CA GLN A 243 -14.58 -8.64 -8.80
C GLN A 243 -15.88 -8.70 -8.02
N LEU A 244 -16.41 -7.53 -7.65
CA LEU A 244 -17.65 -7.40 -6.90
C LEU A 244 -18.87 -7.56 -7.81
N GLY A 245 -19.80 -8.39 -7.39
CA GLY A 245 -21.14 -8.51 -7.92
C GLY A 245 -22.15 -7.67 -7.12
N PRO A 246 -23.45 -7.96 -7.24
CA PRO A 246 -24.49 -7.22 -6.54
C PRO A 246 -24.46 -7.45 -5.02
N VAL A 247 -24.78 -6.37 -4.27
CA VAL A 247 -25.16 -6.49 -2.86
C VAL A 247 -26.58 -7.04 -2.83
N THR A 248 -26.77 -8.16 -2.14
CA THR A 248 -28.06 -8.88 -2.12
C THR A 248 -28.88 -8.57 -0.87
N GLN A 249 -28.23 -8.26 0.25
CA GLN A 249 -28.89 -7.94 1.52
C GLN A 249 -27.97 -7.15 2.45
N VAL A 250 -28.57 -6.31 3.29
CA VAL A 250 -27.92 -5.72 4.45
C VAL A 250 -28.76 -6.00 5.69
N ARG A 251 -28.12 -6.36 6.80
CA ARG A 251 -28.78 -6.63 8.09
C ARG A 251 -28.11 -5.82 9.19
N ILE A 252 -28.88 -5.39 10.17
CA ILE A 252 -28.39 -4.76 11.41
C ILE A 252 -29.03 -5.54 12.59
N GLY A 253 -28.18 -6.12 13.43
CA GLY A 253 -28.61 -7.15 14.34
C GLY A 253 -29.12 -8.36 13.55
N ASP A 254 -30.26 -8.92 13.93
CA ASP A 254 -30.86 -10.06 13.21
C ASP A 254 -31.86 -9.63 12.12
N GLU A 255 -32.08 -8.32 11.92
CA GLU A 255 -33.14 -7.81 11.05
C GLU A 255 -32.57 -7.27 9.74
N PRO A 256 -33.19 -7.61 8.59
CA PRO A 256 -32.87 -6.96 7.32
C PRO A 256 -33.31 -5.48 7.36
N VAL A 257 -32.48 -4.62 6.76
CA VAL A 257 -32.74 -3.18 6.69
C VAL A 257 -32.79 -2.70 5.25
N ASP A 258 -33.48 -1.59 5.05
CA ASP A 258 -33.47 -0.88 3.77
C ASP A 258 -32.05 -0.32 3.51
N TYR A 259 -31.56 -0.50 2.29
CA TYR A 259 -30.28 0.02 1.86
C TYR A 259 -30.35 0.52 0.43
N ALA A 260 -29.41 1.36 0.03
CA ALA A 260 -29.23 1.74 -1.36
C ALA A 260 -27.76 1.63 -1.75
N VAL A 261 -27.49 1.13 -2.96
CA VAL A 261 -26.15 1.10 -3.55
C VAL A 261 -25.90 2.44 -4.22
N GLU A 262 -24.98 3.23 -3.68
CA GLU A 262 -24.63 4.56 -4.20
C GLU A 262 -23.52 4.52 -5.27
N ALA A 263 -22.61 3.54 -5.17
CA ALA A 263 -21.62 3.26 -6.18
C ALA A 263 -21.40 1.74 -6.29
N ALA A 264 -21.29 1.25 -7.52
CA ALA A 264 -20.97 -0.15 -7.83
C ALA A 264 -19.94 -0.16 -8.95
N GLU A 265 -18.71 -0.46 -8.58
CA GLU A 265 -17.56 -0.56 -9.46
C GLU A 265 -16.99 -1.98 -9.34
N LEU A 266 -16.14 -2.41 -10.26
CA LEU A 266 -15.59 -3.76 -10.29
C LEU A 266 -14.92 -4.18 -8.97
N HIS A 267 -14.27 -3.24 -8.29
CA HIS A 267 -13.48 -3.49 -7.09
C HIS A 267 -13.94 -2.64 -5.87
N ARG A 268 -15.08 -1.96 -6.00
CA ARG A 268 -15.56 -1.05 -4.98
C ARG A 268 -17.08 -0.96 -4.97
N VAL A 269 -17.68 -1.07 -3.81
CA VAL A 269 -19.11 -0.82 -3.62
C VAL A 269 -19.34 0.11 -2.43
N VAL A 270 -20.26 1.07 -2.57
CA VAL A 270 -20.71 1.95 -1.51
C VAL A 270 -22.18 1.73 -1.24
N VAL A 271 -22.52 1.49 0.01
CA VAL A 271 -23.88 1.21 0.47
C VAL A 271 -24.29 2.24 1.53
N SER A 272 -25.47 2.83 1.36
CA SER A 272 -26.14 3.61 2.40
C SER A 272 -27.06 2.73 3.22
N ILE A 273 -27.05 2.95 4.54
CA ILE A 273 -27.84 2.21 5.53
C ILE A 273 -28.53 3.19 6.48
N PRO A 274 -29.53 2.76 7.29
CA PRO A 274 -30.01 3.53 8.41
C PRO A 274 -28.84 3.93 9.32
N ARG A 275 -28.84 5.19 9.77
CA ARG A 275 -27.75 5.74 10.60
C ARG A 275 -27.60 4.95 11.90
N LEU A 276 -26.39 4.47 12.15
CA LEU A 276 -26.02 3.86 13.41
C LEU A 276 -25.46 4.91 14.37
N THR A 277 -25.85 4.80 15.62
CA THR A 277 -25.50 5.71 16.71
C THR A 277 -25.02 4.94 17.94
N ALA A 278 -24.72 5.62 19.03
CA ALA A 278 -24.36 4.98 20.29
C ALA A 278 -25.41 3.97 20.81
N GLN A 279 -26.68 4.11 20.40
CA GLN A 279 -27.77 3.18 20.78
C GLN A 279 -27.58 1.81 20.08
N ASP A 280 -26.95 1.81 18.91
CA ASP A 280 -26.73 0.63 18.07
C ASP A 280 -25.33 0.03 18.31
N SER A 281 -24.62 0.52 19.35
CA SER A 281 -23.27 0.05 19.69
C SER A 281 -23.27 -1.44 19.99
N GLY A 282 -22.42 -2.21 19.29
CA GLY A 282 -22.32 -3.66 19.41
C GLY A 282 -23.30 -4.45 18.52
N ALA A 283 -24.26 -3.81 17.88
CA ALA A 283 -25.12 -4.45 16.89
C ALA A 283 -24.29 -4.87 15.66
N LEU A 284 -24.42 -6.13 15.22
CA LEU A 284 -23.74 -6.62 14.02
C LEU A 284 -24.33 -5.96 12.78
N VAL A 285 -23.45 -5.55 11.88
CA VAL A 285 -23.84 -5.11 10.54
C VAL A 285 -23.32 -6.13 9.55
N GLU A 286 -24.22 -6.75 8.81
CA GLU A 286 -23.88 -7.75 7.80
C GLU A 286 -24.18 -7.17 6.42
N VAL A 287 -23.17 -7.15 5.54
CA VAL A 287 -23.33 -6.82 4.13
C VAL A 287 -23.11 -8.09 3.33
N ILE A 288 -24.17 -8.56 2.67
CA ILE A 288 -24.19 -9.78 1.90
C ILE A 288 -24.12 -9.42 0.41
N PHE A 289 -23.12 -9.91 -0.28
CA PHE A 289 -22.83 -9.58 -1.68
C PHE A 289 -22.24 -10.79 -2.41
N GLU A 290 -22.28 -10.74 -3.74
CA GLU A 290 -21.57 -11.67 -4.59
C GLU A 290 -20.20 -11.13 -4.94
N ALA A 291 -19.21 -12.00 -5.10
CA ALA A 291 -17.91 -11.65 -5.64
C ALA A 291 -17.24 -12.85 -6.31
N GLU A 292 -16.35 -12.56 -7.23
CA GLU A 292 -15.52 -13.53 -7.92
C GLU A 292 -14.05 -13.30 -7.56
N VAL A 293 -13.44 -14.30 -6.92
CA VAL A 293 -12.04 -14.24 -6.46
C VAL A 293 -11.16 -14.87 -7.53
N LEU A 294 -10.24 -14.08 -8.08
CA LEU A 294 -9.35 -14.49 -9.18
C LEU A 294 -7.90 -14.66 -8.72
N ARG A 295 -7.53 -14.11 -7.57
CA ARG A 295 -6.19 -14.20 -6.99
C ARG A 295 -6.16 -15.21 -5.86
N TYR A 296 -4.97 -15.77 -5.58
CA TYR A 296 -4.75 -16.68 -4.45
C TYR A 296 -5.24 -16.11 -3.11
N GLY A 297 -5.14 -14.80 -2.91
CA GLY A 297 -5.68 -14.12 -1.75
C GLY A 297 -6.26 -12.76 -2.14
N SER A 298 -7.50 -12.50 -1.75
CA SER A 298 -8.17 -11.22 -1.94
C SER A 298 -8.62 -10.67 -0.59
N ALA A 299 -8.15 -9.46 -0.27
CA ALA A 299 -8.61 -8.73 0.91
C ALA A 299 -9.91 -7.99 0.59
N PHE A 300 -10.81 -7.97 1.58
CA PHE A 300 -12.04 -7.18 1.55
C PHE A 300 -11.92 -6.12 2.65
N SER A 301 -11.48 -4.93 2.29
CA SER A 301 -11.36 -3.82 3.23
C SER A 301 -12.65 -3.07 3.32
N MET A 302 -13.06 -2.67 4.54
CA MET A 302 -14.24 -1.83 4.72
C MET A 302 -13.87 -0.50 5.36
N ARG A 303 -14.55 0.56 4.92
CA ARG A 303 -14.51 1.88 5.54
C ARG A 303 -15.94 2.36 5.78
N VAL A 304 -16.12 3.17 6.83
CA VAL A 304 -17.43 3.74 7.16
C VAL A 304 -17.32 5.25 7.40
N TRP A 305 -18.38 5.99 7.13
CA TRP A 305 -18.43 7.44 7.41
C TRP A 305 -19.85 7.94 7.62
N ASP A 306 -19.93 9.16 8.10
CA ASP A 306 -21.17 9.91 8.24
C ASP A 306 -21.40 10.78 7.00
N SER A 307 -22.47 10.53 6.26
CA SER A 307 -22.80 11.33 5.07
C SER A 307 -23.15 12.79 5.40
N ALA A 308 -23.54 13.08 6.63
CA ALA A 308 -23.79 14.46 7.09
C ALA A 308 -22.50 15.25 7.34
N GLN A 309 -21.33 14.56 7.39
CA GLN A 309 -20.02 15.14 7.64
C GLN A 309 -19.05 14.86 6.47
N PRO A 310 -19.28 15.40 5.27
CA PRO A 310 -18.56 15.02 4.06
C PRO A 310 -17.07 15.42 4.06
N LEU A 311 -16.63 16.24 5.01
CA LEU A 311 -15.22 16.64 5.17
C LEU A 311 -14.46 15.72 6.11
N GLU A 312 -15.14 14.88 6.87
CA GLU A 312 -14.51 13.88 7.73
C GLU A 312 -13.93 12.74 6.92
N VAL A 313 -12.97 12.08 7.52
CA VAL A 313 -12.23 10.97 6.89
C VAL A 313 -13.00 9.68 7.10
N PRO A 314 -13.23 8.86 6.07
CA PRO A 314 -13.76 7.52 6.27
C PRO A 314 -12.88 6.71 7.23
N GLN A 315 -13.50 6.13 8.26
CA GLN A 315 -12.81 5.31 9.25
C GLN A 315 -12.71 3.86 8.76
N SER A 316 -11.50 3.32 8.77
CA SER A 316 -11.25 1.93 8.38
C SER A 316 -11.70 0.95 9.45
N VAL A 317 -12.28 -0.18 9.02
CA VAL A 317 -12.60 -1.32 9.86
C VAL A 317 -11.34 -2.15 10.08
N GLN A 318 -11.08 -2.55 11.32
CA GLN A 318 -9.95 -3.40 11.69
C GLN A 318 -10.35 -4.88 11.59
N GLU A 319 -9.45 -5.69 11.08
CA GLU A 319 -9.59 -7.15 11.08
C GLU A 319 -9.69 -7.70 12.51
N GLY A 320 -10.61 -8.62 12.76
CA GLY A 320 -10.75 -9.27 14.04
C GLY A 320 -12.10 -9.98 14.23
N ASP A 321 -12.28 -10.60 15.39
CA ASP A 321 -13.48 -11.33 15.79
C ASP A 321 -14.69 -10.39 15.95
N ALA A 322 -15.47 -10.24 14.88
CA ALA A 322 -16.71 -9.50 14.91
C ALA A 322 -17.89 -10.36 15.41
N THR A 323 -17.89 -11.66 15.16
CA THR A 323 -18.95 -12.56 15.61
C THR A 323 -18.41 -13.96 15.93
N PRO A 324 -18.84 -14.59 17.03
CA PRO A 324 -18.49 -15.98 17.34
C PRO A 324 -19.16 -17.00 16.39
N ALA A 325 -19.96 -16.55 15.43
CA ALA A 325 -20.63 -17.43 14.47
C ALA A 325 -19.66 -18.02 13.42
N TYR A 326 -18.52 -17.34 13.19
CA TYR A 326 -17.49 -17.77 12.25
C TYR A 326 -16.21 -18.14 13.02
N GLU A 327 -15.51 -19.17 12.53
CA GLU A 327 -14.29 -19.66 13.22
C GLU A 327 -13.02 -18.88 12.85
N ASP A 328 -13.13 -17.96 11.90
CA ASP A 328 -12.00 -17.23 11.33
C ASP A 328 -12.24 -15.73 11.40
N ASN A 329 -11.25 -14.98 11.85
CA ASN A 329 -11.33 -13.57 12.16
C ASN A 329 -10.69 -12.68 11.07
N ARG A 330 -10.66 -13.15 9.82
CA ARG A 330 -9.97 -12.51 8.69
C ARG A 330 -10.89 -11.68 7.81
N VAL A 331 -10.30 -10.68 7.18
CA VAL A 331 -10.93 -9.91 6.09
C VAL A 331 -10.35 -10.27 4.72
N TRP A 332 -9.65 -11.38 4.60
CA TRP A 332 -9.12 -11.86 3.33
C TRP A 332 -9.58 -13.29 3.05
N VAL A 333 -9.80 -13.55 1.77
CA VAL A 333 -10.31 -14.83 1.25
C VAL A 333 -9.23 -15.47 0.41
N ALA A 334 -8.94 -16.75 0.68
CA ALA A 334 -8.01 -17.55 -0.09
C ALA A 334 -8.75 -18.36 -1.16
N THR A 335 -8.14 -18.57 -2.30
CA THR A 335 -8.61 -19.60 -3.24
C THR A 335 -8.05 -20.95 -2.87
N LYS A 336 -8.84 -22.02 -3.06
CA LYS A 336 -8.34 -23.38 -2.94
C LYS A 336 -7.32 -23.62 -4.05
N VAL A 337 -6.15 -24.10 -3.67
CA VAL A 337 -5.11 -24.51 -4.62
C VAL A 337 -5.54 -25.84 -5.26
N GLU A 338 -6.47 -25.78 -6.19
CA GLU A 338 -6.63 -26.83 -7.19
C GLU A 338 -5.69 -26.44 -8.33
N HIS A 339 -5.04 -27.42 -8.96
CA HIS A 339 -4.18 -27.19 -10.13
C HIS A 339 -5.06 -26.70 -11.28
N GLN A 340 -5.38 -25.41 -11.30
CA GLN A 340 -6.07 -24.77 -12.40
C GLN A 340 -5.03 -24.13 -13.33
N ASP A 341 -5.31 -24.20 -14.63
CA ASP A 341 -4.48 -23.52 -15.61
C ASP A 341 -4.58 -22.01 -15.41
N VAL A 342 -3.44 -21.34 -15.26
CA VAL A 342 -3.33 -19.88 -15.12
C VAL A 342 -4.08 -19.11 -16.22
N LEU A 343 -4.20 -19.74 -17.40
CA LEU A 343 -4.91 -19.23 -18.57
C LEU A 343 -6.10 -20.13 -18.90
N GLN A 344 -7.29 -19.57 -18.85
CA GLN A 344 -8.52 -20.23 -19.29
C GLN A 344 -9.11 -19.43 -20.46
N ILE A 345 -9.57 -20.13 -21.49
CA ILE A 345 -10.26 -19.49 -22.62
C ILE A 345 -11.76 -19.76 -22.49
N GLU A 346 -12.54 -18.68 -22.49
CA GLU A 346 -13.99 -18.77 -22.48
C GLU A 346 -14.53 -19.35 -23.80
N GLU A 347 -15.65 -20.08 -23.73
CA GLU A 347 -16.35 -20.53 -24.90
C GLU A 347 -17.07 -19.35 -25.55
N GLY A 348 -16.46 -18.80 -26.59
CA GLY A 348 -17.03 -17.70 -27.39
C GLY A 348 -17.76 -18.23 -28.64
N PRO A 349 -18.44 -17.35 -29.38
CA PRO A 349 -19.08 -17.73 -30.63
C PRO A 349 -18.07 -18.31 -31.62
N ALA A 350 -18.28 -19.56 -32.01
CA ALA A 350 -17.37 -20.31 -32.88
C ALA A 350 -17.38 -19.86 -34.35
N VAL A 351 -18.23 -18.89 -34.73
CA VAL A 351 -18.45 -18.46 -36.12
C VAL A 351 -18.45 -16.95 -36.24
N LEU A 352 -17.60 -16.44 -37.12
CA LEU A 352 -17.52 -15.03 -37.52
C LEU A 352 -18.09 -14.90 -38.95
N THR A 353 -19.01 -13.95 -39.17
CA THR A 353 -19.62 -13.69 -40.48
C THR A 353 -19.49 -12.21 -40.85
N PRO A 354 -18.29 -11.74 -41.26
CA PRO A 354 -17.97 -10.31 -41.43
C PRO A 354 -18.57 -9.78 -42.76
N ASN A 355 -19.89 -9.79 -42.89
CA ASN A 355 -20.64 -9.39 -44.10
C ASN A 355 -21.25 -7.99 -43.99
N GLY A 356 -21.16 -7.34 -42.82
CA GLY A 356 -21.62 -5.97 -42.55
C GLY A 356 -23.11 -5.85 -42.22
N ASP A 357 -23.76 -6.95 -41.81
CA ASP A 357 -25.16 -6.97 -41.42
C ASP A 357 -25.37 -6.70 -39.89
N ALA A 358 -24.31 -6.39 -39.18
CA ALA A 358 -24.23 -6.17 -37.72
C ALA A 358 -24.49 -7.44 -36.89
N HIS A 359 -24.45 -8.63 -37.49
CA HIS A 359 -24.58 -9.92 -36.79
C HIS A 359 -23.30 -10.75 -37.00
N ASN A 360 -22.59 -11.03 -35.91
CA ASN A 360 -21.33 -11.75 -35.94
C ASN A 360 -20.26 -11.17 -36.88
N ASP A 361 -20.32 -9.87 -37.15
CA ASP A 361 -19.29 -9.13 -37.92
C ASP A 361 -17.95 -9.03 -37.18
N VAL A 362 -17.97 -9.27 -35.88
CA VAL A 362 -16.82 -9.34 -35.01
C VAL A 362 -16.96 -10.55 -34.07
N VAL A 363 -15.84 -11.07 -33.61
CA VAL A 363 -15.81 -12.16 -32.62
C VAL A 363 -15.00 -11.73 -31.39
N GLY A 364 -15.57 -11.98 -30.21
CA GLY A 364 -14.89 -11.87 -28.94
C GLY A 364 -13.97 -13.07 -28.72
N LEU A 365 -12.72 -12.78 -28.42
CA LEU A 365 -11.70 -13.75 -28.00
C LEU A 365 -11.52 -13.61 -26.50
N GLY A 366 -12.39 -14.29 -25.74
CA GLY A 366 -12.45 -14.23 -24.29
C GLY A 366 -11.41 -15.12 -23.64
N TYR A 367 -10.73 -14.60 -22.61
CA TYR A 367 -9.85 -15.38 -21.75
C TYR A 367 -9.83 -14.80 -20.34
N SER A 368 -9.57 -15.67 -19.36
CA SER A 368 -9.34 -15.27 -17.98
C SER A 368 -7.94 -15.64 -17.53
N LEU A 369 -7.33 -14.75 -16.76
CA LEU A 369 -6.06 -14.95 -16.09
C LEU A 369 -6.30 -15.05 -14.60
N VAL A 370 -5.85 -16.13 -13.99
CA VAL A 370 -6.03 -16.42 -12.57
C VAL A 370 -4.68 -16.71 -11.91
N GLU A 371 -4.59 -16.45 -10.60
CA GLU A 371 -3.42 -16.81 -9.78
C GLU A 371 -2.06 -16.26 -10.26
N LEU A 372 -2.05 -15.18 -11.05
CA LEU A 372 -0.81 -14.45 -11.36
C LEU A 372 -0.32 -13.69 -10.13
N THR A 373 1.00 -13.67 -9.92
CA THR A 373 1.64 -12.91 -8.85
C THR A 373 1.91 -11.46 -9.25
N SER A 374 2.02 -11.20 -10.56
CA SER A 374 2.25 -9.87 -11.15
C SER A 374 1.68 -9.83 -12.57
N PRO A 375 1.43 -8.63 -13.14
CA PRO A 375 1.04 -8.49 -14.53
C PRO A 375 2.02 -9.21 -15.45
N SER A 376 1.50 -9.99 -16.37
CA SER A 376 2.26 -10.87 -17.26
C SER A 376 2.06 -10.48 -18.72
N TRP A 377 3.05 -10.75 -19.57
CA TRP A 377 2.98 -10.43 -20.98
C TRP A 377 2.03 -11.39 -21.69
N VAL A 378 1.02 -10.84 -22.38
CA VAL A 378 -0.02 -11.59 -23.06
C VAL A 378 0.02 -11.28 -24.55
N VAL A 379 -0.10 -12.31 -25.38
CA VAL A 379 -0.26 -12.19 -26.82
C VAL A 379 -1.51 -12.96 -27.27
N VAL A 380 -2.41 -12.25 -27.96
CA VAL A 380 -3.59 -12.87 -28.60
C VAL A 380 -3.44 -12.73 -30.12
N ALA A 381 -3.40 -13.84 -30.82
CA ALA A 381 -3.20 -13.83 -32.27
C ALA A 381 -4.06 -14.90 -32.99
N VAL A 382 -4.41 -14.63 -34.25
CA VAL A 382 -5.12 -15.53 -35.13
C VAL A 382 -4.18 -16.11 -36.17
N TRP A 383 -4.31 -17.39 -36.43
CA TRP A 383 -3.47 -18.19 -37.32
C TRP A 383 -4.30 -18.96 -38.32
N ASP A 384 -3.78 -19.16 -39.52
CA ASP A 384 -4.37 -20.11 -40.47
C ASP A 384 -3.86 -21.54 -40.20
N LEU A 385 -4.50 -22.52 -40.82
CA LEU A 385 -4.14 -23.93 -40.66
C LEU A 385 -2.73 -24.28 -41.18
N SER A 386 -2.10 -23.41 -41.96
CA SER A 386 -0.71 -23.58 -42.39
C SER A 386 0.32 -23.13 -41.34
N GLY A 387 -0.15 -22.57 -40.21
CA GLY A 387 0.70 -22.06 -39.15
C GLY A 387 1.21 -20.65 -39.41
N ARG A 388 0.63 -19.92 -40.37
CA ARG A 388 0.95 -18.52 -40.62
C ARG A 388 0.06 -17.64 -39.73
N ARG A 389 0.68 -16.69 -39.03
CA ARG A 389 -0.05 -15.65 -38.30
C ARG A 389 -0.81 -14.74 -39.28
N VAL A 390 -2.11 -14.65 -39.06
CA VAL A 390 -3.04 -13.84 -39.85
C VAL A 390 -3.19 -12.44 -39.26
N ARG A 391 -3.36 -12.39 -37.94
CA ARG A 391 -3.54 -11.12 -37.21
C ARG A 391 -3.01 -11.25 -35.79
N GLN A 392 -2.27 -10.28 -35.34
CA GLN A 392 -2.02 -10.04 -33.93
C GLN A 392 -3.13 -9.11 -33.43
N VAL A 393 -3.98 -9.64 -32.55
CA VAL A 393 -5.15 -8.92 -32.04
C VAL A 393 -4.78 -8.07 -30.82
N TYR A 394 -3.90 -8.62 -29.96
CA TYR A 394 -3.43 -7.93 -28.77
C TYR A 394 -2.01 -8.38 -28.41
N GLU A 395 -1.25 -7.45 -27.83
CA GLU A 395 0.03 -7.71 -27.20
C GLU A 395 0.25 -6.65 -26.10
N GLY A 396 0.48 -7.09 -24.86
CA GLY A 396 0.68 -6.19 -23.72
C GLY A 396 0.71 -6.92 -22.38
N LEU A 397 0.83 -6.13 -21.31
CA LEU A 397 0.76 -6.62 -19.93
C LEU A 397 -0.69 -6.66 -19.48
N ASP A 398 -1.16 -7.85 -19.07
CA ASP A 398 -2.43 -8.04 -18.39
C ASP A 398 -2.20 -8.61 -16.99
N ASP A 399 -3.00 -8.17 -16.05
CA ASP A 399 -3.04 -8.68 -14.68
C ASP A 399 -4.10 -9.80 -14.55
N VAL A 400 -4.31 -10.30 -13.36
CA VAL A 400 -5.42 -11.20 -13.04
C VAL A 400 -6.73 -10.55 -13.44
N GLY A 401 -7.57 -11.25 -14.20
CA GLY A 401 -8.82 -10.67 -14.70
C GLY A 401 -9.44 -11.46 -15.82
N ILE A 402 -10.62 -11.01 -16.25
CA ILE A 402 -11.35 -11.53 -17.40
C ILE A 402 -11.23 -10.50 -18.52
N TYR A 403 -10.84 -10.97 -19.70
CA TYR A 403 -10.54 -10.12 -20.85
C TYR A 403 -11.29 -10.60 -22.07
N GLU A 404 -11.75 -9.66 -22.88
CA GLU A 404 -12.30 -9.90 -24.21
C GLU A 404 -11.56 -9.03 -25.22
N ARG A 405 -10.95 -9.67 -26.23
CA ARG A 405 -10.31 -9.02 -27.37
C ARG A 405 -11.13 -9.28 -28.62
N VAL A 406 -11.31 -8.27 -29.43
CA VAL A 406 -12.23 -8.36 -30.58
C VAL A 406 -11.45 -8.51 -31.87
N TRP A 407 -11.86 -9.46 -32.74
CA TRP A 407 -11.34 -9.60 -34.08
C TRP A 407 -12.47 -9.45 -35.13
N ASP A 408 -12.20 -8.67 -36.19
CA ASP A 408 -13.13 -8.30 -37.25
C ASP A 408 -12.95 -9.09 -38.53
N GLY A 409 -12.23 -10.20 -38.50
CA GLY A 409 -11.99 -11.04 -39.69
C GLY A 409 -10.98 -10.47 -40.67
N ARG A 410 -10.15 -9.47 -40.28
CA ARG A 410 -9.14 -8.86 -41.16
C ARG A 410 -7.74 -9.32 -40.81
N ASP A 411 -6.91 -9.44 -41.86
CA ASP A 411 -5.49 -9.74 -41.74
C ASP A 411 -4.68 -8.48 -41.30
N GLU A 412 -3.36 -8.63 -41.15
CA GLU A 412 -2.45 -7.50 -40.80
C GLU A 412 -2.49 -6.36 -41.82
N SER A 413 -2.90 -6.61 -43.05
CA SER A 413 -3.06 -5.60 -44.12
C SER A 413 -4.44 -4.95 -44.15
N GLY A 414 -5.36 -5.34 -43.25
CA GLY A 414 -6.72 -4.84 -43.15
C GLY A 414 -7.68 -5.47 -44.19
N ARG A 415 -7.28 -6.54 -44.91
CA ARG A 415 -8.13 -7.24 -45.86
C ARG A 415 -8.91 -8.35 -45.16
N LEU A 416 -10.16 -8.57 -45.53
CA LEU A 416 -10.96 -9.70 -45.08
C LEU A 416 -10.28 -11.01 -45.45
N VAL A 417 -10.22 -11.91 -44.46
CA VAL A 417 -9.62 -13.24 -44.67
C VAL A 417 -10.60 -14.16 -45.44
N PRO A 418 -10.14 -15.13 -46.24
CA PRO A 418 -11.02 -16.11 -46.88
C PRO A 418 -11.88 -16.88 -45.87
N PRO A 419 -13.11 -17.33 -46.28
CA PRO A 419 -13.88 -18.26 -45.47
C PRO A 419 -13.08 -19.52 -45.16
N GLY A 420 -13.17 -20.01 -43.93
CA GLY A 420 -12.44 -21.22 -43.54
C GLY A 420 -12.28 -21.36 -42.04
N LEU A 421 -11.48 -22.34 -41.66
CA LEU A 421 -11.11 -22.58 -40.25
C LEU A 421 -9.82 -21.85 -39.93
N TYR A 422 -9.84 -21.13 -38.83
CA TYR A 422 -8.72 -20.42 -38.24
C TYR A 422 -8.50 -20.93 -36.82
N LEU A 423 -7.34 -20.61 -36.25
CA LEU A 423 -7.01 -20.89 -34.86
C LEU A 423 -6.69 -19.57 -34.20
N TYR A 424 -7.32 -19.26 -33.08
CA TYR A 424 -6.78 -18.20 -32.23
C TYR A 424 -6.01 -18.79 -31.06
N ARG A 425 -4.93 -18.15 -30.72
CA ARG A 425 -4.04 -18.54 -29.65
C ARG A 425 -3.90 -17.40 -28.67
N VAL A 426 -4.07 -17.70 -27.40
CA VAL A 426 -3.67 -16.84 -26.30
C VAL A 426 -2.43 -17.44 -25.68
N SER A 427 -1.37 -16.64 -25.52
CA SER A 427 -0.16 -17.03 -24.79
C SER A 427 0.13 -16.04 -23.69
N VAL A 428 0.52 -16.54 -22.53
CA VAL A 428 0.87 -15.76 -21.33
C VAL A 428 2.25 -16.16 -20.87
N ASP A 429 3.12 -15.18 -20.69
CA ASP A 429 4.49 -15.41 -20.23
C ASP A 429 4.51 -15.23 -18.72
N THR A 430 4.51 -16.31 -17.96
CA THR A 430 4.52 -16.31 -16.50
C THR A 430 5.94 -16.46 -15.97
N ASP A 431 6.15 -16.18 -14.68
CA ASP A 431 7.46 -16.34 -14.01
C ASP A 431 8.05 -17.76 -14.11
N ARG A 432 7.21 -18.76 -14.42
CA ARG A 432 7.63 -20.16 -14.47
C ARG A 432 7.78 -20.70 -15.91
N GLN A 433 6.86 -20.31 -16.77
CA GLN A 433 6.80 -20.81 -18.15
C GLN A 433 5.80 -19.97 -18.97
N THR A 434 5.93 -20.06 -20.29
CA THR A 434 4.86 -19.58 -21.20
C THR A 434 3.73 -20.60 -21.26
N VAL A 435 2.53 -20.17 -20.95
CA VAL A 435 1.31 -20.98 -21.05
C VAL A 435 0.56 -20.57 -22.32
N GLU A 436 0.14 -21.55 -23.13
CA GLU A 436 -0.56 -21.29 -24.38
C GLU A 436 -1.84 -22.13 -24.46
N VAL A 437 -2.93 -21.49 -24.90
CA VAL A 437 -4.17 -22.19 -25.23
C VAL A 437 -4.60 -21.80 -26.64
N VAL A 438 -5.05 -22.80 -27.42
CA VAL A 438 -5.46 -22.64 -28.82
C VAL A 438 -6.90 -23.11 -28.98
N LYS A 439 -7.73 -22.32 -29.66
CA LYS A 439 -9.12 -22.65 -29.96
C LYS A 439 -9.41 -22.47 -31.47
N PRO A 440 -10.28 -23.30 -32.06
CA PRO A 440 -10.72 -23.10 -33.44
C PRO A 440 -11.75 -21.98 -33.57
N LEU A 441 -11.73 -21.31 -34.71
CA LEU A 441 -12.64 -20.25 -35.10
C LEU A 441 -13.02 -20.41 -36.56
N HIS A 442 -14.31 -20.35 -36.87
CA HIS A 442 -14.82 -20.46 -38.26
C HIS A 442 -15.14 -19.07 -38.81
N VAL A 443 -14.69 -18.81 -40.03
CA VAL A 443 -15.08 -17.63 -40.81
C VAL A 443 -15.98 -18.08 -41.96
N ALA A 444 -17.16 -17.50 -42.05
CA ALA A 444 -18.13 -17.74 -43.12
C ALA A 444 -18.68 -16.40 -43.65
N TYR A 445 -19.20 -16.39 -44.89
CA TYR A 445 -19.84 -15.20 -45.47
C TYR A 445 -21.28 -15.54 -45.89
#